data_951974fea45dc4c373e1c21689ef605b
#
_entry.id   951974fea45dc4c373e1c21689ef605b
#
_cell.length_a   1.000
_cell.length_b   1.000
_cell.length_c   1.000
_cell.angle_alpha   90.00
_cell.angle_beta   90.00
_cell.angle_gamma   90.00
#
_symmetry.space_group_name_H-M   'P 1'
#
loop_
_entity.id
_entity.type
_entity.pdbx_description
1 polymer ?
#
loop_
_entity_poly.entity_id
_entity_poly.type
_entity_poly.pdbx_seq_one_letter_code
_entity_poly.pdbx_strand_id
1 'polypeptide(L)'
;TPNKNLERVAQTLKGIPCLLEIVGPLSEAQENVLNENKIHFRHEVGISNARIAEKYQEADVLLFPSTYEGFGMPILEAQLTGRPVITSDYSAMREVAGDSACLVNPFSVESIRQGVLKVIQEDEYRKELVEKGTENVKRFSAHNVAKMYWALYQEMHATQH
;
A
#
# COMPACT_ATOMS: atom_id res chain seq x y z
N THR A 1 -2.71 -13.39 -5.87
CA THR A 1 -4.15 -13.38 -5.50
C THR A 1 -4.87 -12.29 -6.30
N PRO A 2 -6.10 -12.52 -6.79
CA PRO A 2 -6.82 -11.58 -7.66
C PRO A 2 -7.03 -10.20 -7.02
N ASN A 3 -7.22 -10.15 -5.71
CA ASN A 3 -7.42 -8.90 -4.95
C ASN A 3 -6.23 -7.93 -5.02
N LYS A 4 -5.02 -8.39 -5.32
CA LYS A 4 -3.83 -7.53 -5.48
C LYS A 4 -3.81 -6.72 -6.78
N ASN A 5 -4.75 -6.96 -7.67
CA ASN A 5 -5.06 -6.11 -8.83
C ASN A 5 -3.90 -5.96 -9.84
N LEU A 6 -3.05 -7.00 -9.96
CA LEU A 6 -1.81 -6.94 -10.75
C LEU A 6 -2.06 -6.60 -12.23
N GLU A 7 -3.17 -7.07 -12.81
CA GLU A 7 -3.52 -6.77 -14.21
C GLU A 7 -3.69 -5.27 -14.44
N ARG A 8 -4.44 -4.58 -13.53
CA ARG A 8 -4.59 -3.12 -13.64
C ARG A 8 -3.30 -2.38 -13.32
N VAL A 9 -2.48 -2.90 -12.40
CA VAL A 9 -1.13 -2.36 -12.14
C VAL A 9 -0.28 -2.41 -13.41
N ALA A 10 -0.24 -3.55 -14.11
CA ALA A 10 0.49 -3.69 -15.36
C ALA A 10 0.03 -2.69 -16.43
N GLN A 11 -1.29 -2.57 -16.62
CA GLN A 11 -1.87 -1.59 -17.55
C GLN A 11 -1.54 -0.15 -17.16
N THR A 12 -1.59 0.16 -15.86
CA THR A 12 -1.24 1.47 -15.30
C THR A 12 0.19 1.87 -15.59
N LEU A 13 1.14 0.95 -15.38
CA LEU A 13 2.58 1.23 -15.50
C LEU A 13 3.09 1.18 -16.95
N LYS A 14 2.27 0.78 -17.91
CA LYS A 14 2.65 0.75 -19.33
C LYS A 14 3.19 2.10 -19.78
N GLY A 15 4.44 2.10 -20.26
CA GLY A 15 5.11 3.31 -20.74
C GLY A 15 5.64 4.24 -19.65
N ILE A 16 5.54 3.86 -18.36
CA ILE A 16 6.23 4.55 -17.26
C ILE A 16 7.56 3.82 -17.03
N PRO A 17 8.72 4.51 -17.12
CA PRO A 17 10.02 3.90 -16.89
C PRO A 17 10.21 3.62 -15.39
N CYS A 18 9.96 2.37 -14.98
CA CYS A 18 10.09 1.91 -13.61
C CYS A 18 10.47 0.42 -13.56
N LEU A 19 10.95 -0.03 -12.40
CA LEU A 19 11.08 -1.43 -12.04
C LEU A 19 9.98 -1.79 -11.05
N LEU A 20 9.15 -2.77 -11.38
CA LEU A 20 8.12 -3.30 -10.47
C LEU A 20 8.70 -4.46 -9.66
N GLU A 21 8.92 -4.24 -8.37
CA GLU A 21 9.29 -5.29 -7.42
C GLU A 21 8.04 -5.93 -6.82
N ILE A 22 7.93 -7.25 -6.93
CA ILE A 22 6.76 -8.02 -6.47
C ILE A 22 7.21 -9.01 -5.39
N VAL A 23 6.55 -8.99 -4.24
CA VAL A 23 6.73 -9.99 -3.20
C VAL A 23 5.59 -10.99 -3.26
N GLY A 24 5.93 -12.22 -3.63
CA GLY A 24 4.99 -13.31 -3.76
C GLY A 24 5.09 -14.09 -5.07
N PRO A 25 4.43 -15.24 -5.16
CA PRO A 25 4.43 -16.04 -6.38
C PRO A 25 3.58 -15.38 -7.46
N LEU A 26 4.04 -15.49 -8.69
CA LEU A 26 3.29 -15.14 -9.90
C LEU A 26 2.76 -16.42 -10.56
N SER A 27 1.58 -16.35 -11.13
CA SER A 27 1.09 -17.35 -12.07
C SER A 27 1.58 -17.02 -13.49
N GLU A 28 1.62 -18.01 -14.36
CA GLU A 28 1.95 -17.82 -15.77
C GLU A 28 1.07 -16.73 -16.43
N ALA A 29 -0.22 -16.70 -16.12
CA ALA A 29 -1.14 -15.66 -16.61
C ALA A 29 -0.72 -14.25 -16.15
N GLN A 30 -0.25 -14.11 -14.91
CA GLN A 30 0.22 -12.83 -14.37
C GLN A 30 1.53 -12.39 -15.02
N GLU A 31 2.46 -13.30 -15.24
CA GLU A 31 3.71 -13.01 -15.96
C GLU A 31 3.43 -12.61 -17.41
N ASN A 32 2.50 -13.29 -18.09
CA ASN A 32 2.08 -12.93 -19.45
C ASN A 32 1.52 -11.51 -19.49
N VAL A 33 0.64 -11.13 -18.57
CA VAL A 33 0.09 -9.76 -18.49
C VAL A 33 1.20 -8.71 -18.30
N LEU A 34 2.18 -8.97 -17.44
CA LEU A 34 3.32 -8.07 -17.24
C LEU A 34 4.16 -7.91 -18.52
N ASN A 35 4.45 -9.02 -19.20
CA ASN A 35 5.22 -9.05 -20.44
C ASN A 35 4.49 -8.35 -21.61
N GLU A 36 3.19 -8.60 -21.79
CA GLU A 36 2.35 -7.95 -22.81
C GLU A 36 2.30 -6.42 -22.64
N ASN A 37 2.32 -5.95 -21.39
CA ASN A 37 2.39 -4.53 -21.08
C ASN A 37 3.82 -3.97 -21.06
N LYS A 38 4.84 -4.80 -21.34
CA LYS A 38 6.27 -4.44 -21.37
C LYS A 38 6.76 -3.86 -20.04
N ILE A 39 6.31 -4.45 -18.93
CA ILE A 39 6.72 -4.05 -17.60
C ILE A 39 8.06 -4.69 -17.26
N HIS A 40 9.04 -3.89 -16.82
CA HIS A 40 10.24 -4.40 -16.18
C HIS A 40 9.89 -4.80 -14.75
N PHE A 41 9.99 -6.08 -14.43
CA PHE A 41 9.64 -6.57 -13.09
C PHE A 41 10.64 -7.59 -12.56
N ARG A 42 10.67 -7.73 -11.25
CA ARG A 42 11.29 -8.82 -10.50
C ARG A 42 10.30 -9.32 -9.46
N HIS A 43 10.40 -10.59 -9.09
CA HIS A 43 9.63 -11.12 -7.98
C HIS A 43 10.49 -12.02 -7.09
N GLU A 44 10.20 -12.00 -5.79
CA GLU A 44 10.81 -12.86 -4.78
C GLU A 44 9.70 -13.58 -4.00
N VAL A 45 9.94 -14.88 -3.70
CA VAL A 45 8.98 -15.76 -3.02
C VAL A 45 9.62 -16.34 -1.76
N GLY A 46 8.83 -16.43 -0.68
CA GLY A 46 9.28 -17.08 0.55
C GLY A 46 10.39 -16.33 1.29
N ILE A 47 10.48 -15.01 1.10
CA ILE A 47 11.48 -14.18 1.76
C ILE A 47 11.14 -13.92 3.22
N SER A 48 12.16 -13.67 4.04
CA SER A 48 12.02 -13.34 5.45
C SER A 48 11.44 -11.95 5.68
N ASN A 49 10.91 -11.69 6.88
CA ASN A 49 10.45 -10.35 7.25
C ASN A 49 11.57 -9.29 7.17
N ALA A 50 12.82 -9.67 7.47
CA ALA A 50 13.97 -8.77 7.30
C ALA A 50 14.14 -8.38 5.82
N ARG A 51 14.04 -9.36 4.90
CA ARG A 51 14.14 -9.09 3.46
C ARG A 51 12.96 -8.25 2.95
N ILE A 52 11.75 -8.43 3.50
CA ILE A 52 10.61 -7.57 3.18
C ILE A 52 10.90 -6.12 3.59
N ALA A 53 11.45 -5.90 4.80
CA ALA A 53 11.81 -4.56 5.26
C ALA A 53 12.89 -3.90 4.37
N GLU A 54 13.90 -4.67 3.93
CA GLU A 54 14.89 -4.21 2.94
C GLU A 54 14.23 -3.80 1.63
N LYS A 55 13.27 -4.58 1.12
CA LYS A 55 12.51 -4.25 -0.11
C LYS A 55 11.78 -2.92 0.01
N TYR A 56 11.16 -2.64 1.15
CA TYR A 56 10.56 -1.32 1.36
C TYR A 56 11.61 -0.20 1.38
N GLN A 57 12.79 -0.44 1.97
CA GLN A 57 13.87 0.56 2.00
C GLN A 57 14.50 0.79 0.62
N GLU A 58 14.54 -0.23 -0.24
CA GLU A 58 15.04 -0.16 -1.62
C GLU A 58 14.04 0.51 -2.57
N ALA A 59 12.73 0.43 -2.28
CA ALA A 59 11.68 0.95 -3.14
C ALA A 59 11.53 2.47 -3.00
N ASP A 60 11.08 3.13 -4.06
CA ASP A 60 10.74 4.56 -4.05
C ASP A 60 9.29 4.81 -3.60
N VAL A 61 8.38 3.88 -3.92
CA VAL A 61 6.92 4.02 -3.69
C VAL A 61 6.30 2.65 -3.45
N LEU A 62 5.36 2.55 -2.51
CA LEU A 62 4.44 1.41 -2.45
C LEU A 62 3.23 1.67 -3.36
N LEU A 63 3.01 0.80 -4.35
CA LEU A 63 1.80 0.76 -5.18
C LEU A 63 0.92 -0.42 -4.75
N PHE A 64 -0.14 -0.13 -4.00
CA PHE A 64 -1.01 -1.13 -3.37
C PHE A 64 -2.49 -0.88 -3.65
N PRO A 65 -2.94 -0.89 -4.93
CA PRO A 65 -4.33 -0.62 -5.31
C PRO A 65 -5.18 -1.89 -5.22
N SER A 66 -5.13 -2.59 -4.08
CA SER A 66 -5.92 -3.80 -3.85
C SER A 66 -7.42 -3.53 -3.92
N THR A 67 -8.18 -4.48 -4.43
CA THR A 67 -9.64 -4.38 -4.50
C THR A 67 -10.32 -4.80 -3.19
N TYR A 68 -9.63 -5.56 -2.36
CA TYR A 68 -10.08 -5.98 -1.04
C TYR A 68 -8.91 -6.40 -0.15
N GLU A 69 -8.92 -5.96 1.10
CA GLU A 69 -8.01 -6.39 2.16
C GLU A 69 -8.75 -6.42 3.50
N GLY A 70 -8.31 -7.29 4.40
CA GLY A 70 -8.83 -7.32 5.77
C GLY A 70 -8.36 -6.15 6.62
N PHE A 71 -7.14 -5.61 6.34
CA PHE A 71 -6.55 -4.49 7.07
C PHE A 71 -5.71 -3.58 6.18
N GLY A 72 -4.65 -4.10 5.55
CA GLY A 72 -3.72 -3.31 4.73
C GLY A 72 -2.36 -3.07 5.40
N MET A 73 -1.82 -4.08 6.07
CA MET A 73 -0.48 -4.01 6.71
C MET A 73 0.61 -3.40 5.81
N PRO A 74 0.69 -3.70 4.50
CA PRO A 74 1.68 -3.10 3.62
C PRO A 74 1.72 -1.57 3.65
N ILE A 75 0.59 -0.90 3.90
CA ILE A 75 0.52 0.55 4.03
C ILE A 75 1.39 1.03 5.20
N LEU A 76 1.20 0.41 6.37
CA LEU A 76 1.94 0.78 7.58
C LEU A 76 3.41 0.40 7.48
N GLU A 77 3.74 -0.74 6.87
CA GLU A 77 5.10 -1.20 6.64
C GLU A 77 5.89 -0.22 5.76
N ALA A 78 5.28 0.24 4.67
CA ALA A 78 5.89 1.25 3.80
C ALA A 78 6.06 2.59 4.52
N GLN A 79 5.05 3.04 5.25
CA GLN A 79 5.11 4.30 6.02
C GLN A 79 6.17 4.26 7.12
N LEU A 80 6.34 3.12 7.81
CA LEU A 80 7.40 2.92 8.81
C LEU A 80 8.81 3.05 8.21
N THR A 81 8.97 2.75 6.93
CA THR A 81 10.23 2.88 6.21
C THR A 81 10.37 4.21 5.46
N GLY A 82 9.44 5.15 5.67
CA GLY A 82 9.44 6.46 5.03
C GLY A 82 9.14 6.41 3.54
N ARG A 83 8.33 5.45 3.09
CA ARG A 83 7.92 5.37 1.68
C ARG A 83 6.54 5.97 1.47
N PRO A 84 6.35 6.78 0.42
CA PRO A 84 5.03 7.23 0.02
C PRO A 84 4.20 6.05 -0.46
N VAL A 85 2.90 6.12 -0.19
CA VAL A 85 1.96 5.04 -0.49
C VAL A 85 0.91 5.50 -1.49
N ILE A 86 0.65 4.68 -2.50
CA ILE A 86 -0.51 4.79 -3.39
C ILE A 86 -1.39 3.58 -3.09
N THR A 87 -2.60 3.80 -2.62
CA THR A 87 -3.51 2.72 -2.24
C THR A 87 -4.96 3.02 -2.59
N SER A 88 -5.83 2.04 -2.40
CA SER A 88 -7.23 2.14 -2.79
C SER A 88 -8.02 3.08 -1.90
N ASP A 89 -8.82 3.95 -2.52
CA ASP A 89 -9.89 4.70 -1.87
C ASP A 89 -11.10 3.79 -1.63
N TYR A 90 -10.85 2.62 -1.00
CA TYR A 90 -11.86 1.60 -0.82
C TYR A 90 -11.54 0.70 0.38
N SER A 91 -12.61 0.30 1.12
CA SER A 91 -12.51 -0.70 2.20
C SER A 91 -11.47 -0.32 3.29
N ALA A 92 -10.84 -1.30 3.91
CA ALA A 92 -9.87 -1.12 4.99
C ALA A 92 -8.67 -0.24 4.60
N MET A 93 -8.25 -0.23 3.32
CA MET A 93 -7.11 0.57 2.88
C MET A 93 -7.34 2.08 3.10
N ARG A 94 -8.56 2.58 2.79
CA ARG A 94 -8.91 3.98 3.04
C ARG A 94 -8.86 4.32 4.53
N GLU A 95 -9.38 3.44 5.38
CA GLU A 95 -9.41 3.65 6.84
C GLU A 95 -8.00 3.65 7.44
N VAL A 96 -7.17 2.68 7.03
CA VAL A 96 -5.79 2.55 7.51
C VAL A 96 -4.92 3.70 7.03
N ALA A 97 -5.03 4.08 5.76
CA ALA A 97 -4.25 5.16 5.17
C ALA A 97 -4.70 6.57 5.64
N GLY A 98 -6.00 6.77 5.83
CA GLY A 98 -6.53 8.11 6.08
C GLY A 98 -6.14 9.09 4.97
N ASP A 99 -5.50 10.19 5.33
CA ASP A 99 -4.96 11.22 4.42
C ASP A 99 -3.44 11.09 4.17
N SER A 100 -2.84 9.99 4.64
CA SER A 100 -1.40 9.74 4.57
C SER A 100 -0.96 8.94 3.34
N ALA A 101 -1.84 8.74 2.37
CA ALA A 101 -1.56 8.05 1.12
C ALA A 101 -2.27 8.73 -0.07
N CYS A 102 -1.74 8.52 -1.26
CA CYS A 102 -2.44 8.85 -2.50
C CYS A 102 -3.55 7.83 -2.72
N LEU A 103 -4.79 8.25 -2.50
CA LEU A 103 -5.97 7.40 -2.64
C LEU A 103 -6.44 7.36 -4.09
N VAL A 104 -6.64 6.15 -4.62
CA VAL A 104 -7.05 5.91 -6.01
C VAL A 104 -8.23 4.96 -6.10
N ASN A 105 -9.03 5.06 -7.15
CA ASN A 105 -10.06 4.07 -7.43
C ASN A 105 -9.40 2.78 -7.98
N PRO A 106 -9.43 1.65 -7.25
CA PRO A 106 -8.75 0.42 -7.65
C PRO A 106 -9.38 -0.24 -8.90
N PHE A 107 -10.57 0.17 -9.29
CA PHE A 107 -11.27 -0.34 -10.47
C PHE A 107 -11.01 0.47 -11.74
N SER A 108 -10.25 1.57 -11.66
CA SER A 108 -9.91 2.47 -12.78
C SER A 108 -8.40 2.52 -13.00
N VAL A 109 -7.95 1.98 -14.14
CA VAL A 109 -6.54 2.09 -14.58
C VAL A 109 -6.11 3.55 -14.64
N GLU A 110 -6.97 4.42 -15.16
CA GLU A 110 -6.67 5.86 -15.28
C GLU A 110 -6.49 6.51 -13.90
N SER A 111 -7.36 6.22 -12.92
CA SER A 111 -7.22 6.73 -11.56
C SER A 111 -5.91 6.29 -10.91
N ILE A 112 -5.54 5.00 -11.07
CA ILE A 112 -4.28 4.48 -10.53
C ILE A 112 -3.11 5.17 -11.23
N ARG A 113 -3.17 5.34 -12.56
CA ARG A 113 -2.12 5.99 -13.35
C ARG A 113 -1.90 7.44 -12.92
N GLN A 114 -2.97 8.20 -12.73
CA GLN A 114 -2.89 9.59 -12.27
C GLN A 114 -2.25 9.67 -10.87
N GLY A 115 -2.62 8.76 -9.96
CA GLY A 115 -1.99 8.66 -8.64
C GLY A 115 -0.48 8.36 -8.73
N VAL A 116 -0.08 7.41 -9.58
CA VAL A 116 1.34 7.08 -9.82
C VAL A 116 2.10 8.29 -10.36
N LEU A 117 1.59 8.93 -11.42
CA LEU A 117 2.23 10.09 -12.04
C LEU A 117 2.34 11.26 -11.05
N LYS A 118 1.30 11.52 -10.28
CA LYS A 118 1.31 12.58 -9.26
C LYS A 118 2.41 12.36 -8.24
N VAL A 119 2.51 11.15 -7.66
CA VAL A 119 3.54 10.85 -6.65
C VAL A 119 4.96 10.90 -7.24
N ILE A 120 5.14 10.51 -8.52
CA ILE A 120 6.46 10.55 -9.16
C ILE A 120 6.86 11.98 -9.54
N GLN A 121 5.93 12.81 -10.00
CA GLN A 121 6.22 14.12 -10.60
C GLN A 121 6.18 15.28 -9.60
N GLU A 122 5.40 15.15 -8.52
CA GLU A 122 5.18 16.22 -7.54
C GLU A 122 5.98 15.96 -6.26
N ASP A 123 7.21 16.48 -6.18
CA ASP A 123 8.13 16.27 -5.06
C ASP A 123 7.55 16.72 -3.70
N GLU A 124 6.88 17.86 -3.67
CA GLU A 124 6.28 18.39 -2.43
C GLU A 124 5.12 17.52 -1.96
N TYR A 125 4.27 17.05 -2.88
CA TYR A 125 3.19 16.10 -2.55
C TYR A 125 3.76 14.78 -2.01
N ARG A 126 4.82 14.27 -2.62
CA ARG A 126 5.49 13.05 -2.16
C ARG A 126 6.06 13.21 -0.75
N LYS A 127 6.70 14.34 -0.44
CA LYS A 127 7.20 14.65 0.91
C LYS A 127 6.07 14.74 1.92
N GLU A 128 4.97 15.42 1.59
CA GLU A 128 3.78 15.51 2.43
C GLU A 128 3.24 14.11 2.78
N LEU A 129 3.15 13.20 1.81
CA LEU A 129 2.70 11.83 2.05
C LEU A 129 3.61 11.07 3.01
N VAL A 130 4.93 11.26 2.91
CA VAL A 130 5.91 10.63 3.82
C VAL A 130 5.77 11.18 5.24
N GLU A 131 5.65 12.49 5.41
CA GLU A 131 5.43 13.13 6.72
C GLU A 131 4.15 12.65 7.38
N LYS A 132 3.03 12.69 6.65
CA LYS A 132 1.74 12.19 7.12
C LYS A 132 1.78 10.69 7.42
N GLY A 133 2.48 9.90 6.61
CA GLY A 133 2.68 8.47 6.84
C GLY A 133 3.39 8.20 8.16
N THR A 134 4.43 8.95 8.47
CA THR A 134 5.16 8.85 9.75
C THR A 134 4.26 9.13 10.95
N GLU A 135 3.35 10.08 10.85
CA GLU A 135 2.36 10.34 11.91
C GLU A 135 1.27 9.26 11.96
N ASN A 136 0.80 8.79 10.81
CA ASN A 136 -0.24 7.78 10.72
C ASN A 136 0.13 6.47 11.43
N VAL A 137 1.36 5.98 11.27
CA VAL A 137 1.79 4.72 11.91
C VAL A 137 1.73 4.77 13.42
N LYS A 138 1.83 5.95 14.05
CA LYS A 138 1.71 6.12 15.51
C LYS A 138 0.33 5.71 16.02
N ARG A 139 -0.73 5.87 15.21
CA ARG A 139 -2.10 5.44 15.53
C ARG A 139 -2.17 3.94 15.80
N PHE A 140 -1.35 3.16 15.11
CA PHE A 140 -1.34 1.69 15.14
C PHE A 140 -0.21 1.13 16.02
N SER A 141 0.43 1.96 16.85
CA SER A 141 1.40 1.47 17.83
C SER A 141 0.71 0.54 18.84
N ALA A 142 1.43 -0.48 19.32
CA ALA A 142 0.90 -1.42 20.32
C ALA A 142 0.33 -0.69 21.55
N HIS A 143 0.97 0.40 21.97
CA HIS A 143 0.50 1.23 23.08
C HIS A 143 -0.85 1.89 22.79
N ASN A 144 -1.02 2.50 21.61
CA ASN A 144 -2.27 3.16 21.24
C ASN A 144 -3.40 2.16 21.02
N VAL A 145 -3.12 1.04 20.39
CA VAL A 145 -4.09 -0.05 20.22
C VAL A 145 -4.54 -0.59 21.58
N ALA A 146 -3.61 -0.83 22.54
CA ALA A 146 -3.95 -1.26 23.89
C ALA A 146 -4.82 -0.23 24.64
N LYS A 147 -4.55 1.07 24.48
CA LYS A 147 -5.42 2.12 25.04
C LYS A 147 -6.85 2.09 24.50
N MET A 148 -7.00 1.88 23.18
CA MET A 148 -8.32 1.79 22.55
C MET A 148 -9.13 0.60 23.09
N TYR A 149 -8.50 -0.58 23.23
CA TYR A 149 -9.14 -1.74 23.85
C TYR A 149 -9.50 -1.48 25.31
N TRP A 150 -8.62 -0.84 26.07
CA TRP A 150 -8.89 -0.50 27.46
C TRP A 150 -10.10 0.43 27.62
N ALA A 151 -10.19 1.47 26.80
CA ALA A 151 -11.33 2.37 26.78
C ALA A 151 -12.64 1.64 26.47
N LEU A 152 -12.61 0.76 25.45
CA LEU A 152 -13.77 -0.05 25.09
C LEU A 152 -14.25 -0.94 26.25
N TYR A 153 -13.33 -1.59 26.97
CA TYR A 153 -13.68 -2.42 28.12
C TYR A 153 -14.28 -1.60 29.25
N GLN A 154 -13.80 -0.38 29.49
CA GLN A 154 -14.38 0.53 30.50
C GLN A 154 -15.81 0.94 30.13
N GLU A 155 -16.06 1.28 28.87
CA GLU A 155 -17.41 1.61 28.37
C GLU A 155 -18.37 0.43 28.52
N MET A 156 -17.95 -0.76 28.14
CA MET A 156 -18.77 -1.98 28.29
C MET A 156 -19.10 -2.27 29.75
N HIS A 157 -18.16 -2.04 30.68
CA HIS A 157 -18.40 -2.22 32.11
C HIS A 157 -19.38 -1.19 32.67
N ALA A 158 -19.25 0.07 32.25
CA ALA A 158 -20.14 1.15 32.71
C ALA A 158 -21.59 1.01 32.22
N THR A 159 -21.82 0.35 31.07
CA THR A 159 -23.17 0.11 30.53
C THR A 159 -23.89 -1.10 31.15
N GLN A 160 -23.23 -1.88 32.01
CA GLN A 160 -23.83 -3.03 32.69
C GLN A 160 -24.34 -2.71 34.11
N HIS A 161 -24.23 -1.45 34.51
CA HIS A 161 -24.75 -0.92 35.78
C HIS A 161 -25.73 0.24 35.53
#